data_c073f5882dc6d9a47a6c8d4da9526c69
#
_entry.id   c073f5882dc6d9a47a6c8d4da9526c69
#
_cell.length_a   1.000
_cell.length_b   1.000
_cell.length_c   1.000
_cell.angle_alpha   90.00
_cell.angle_beta   90.00
_cell.angle_gamma   90.00
#
_symmetry.space_group_name_H-M   'P 1'
#
loop_
_entity.id
_entity.type
_entity.pdbx_description
1 polymer ?
#
loop_
_entity_poly.entity_id
_entity_poly.type
_entity_poly.pdbx_seq_one_letter_code
_entity_poly.pdbx_strand_id
1 'polypeptide(L)'
;DLTSDLPASHPNHVFGQREGHTRTMQALELSDRLIVSTQPLADYYAPYCRDIRLVPNSLDPQYWGQLQRTPQPRERLRVGWAGAAQHLGDLRLVERVVQALADEVDWVFMGMCPDELRPYIKEFHGFVSYKDYPAKLASLDLDIAIAPLENNPFNACKSNLRLLEYGAIGWPVVCSDVYPFQTMNPPVVAVPDNEQAWITALRNLIKDPGLRQAQGQALHDWQQQHYLL
;
A
#
# COMPACT_ATOMS: atom_id res chain seq x y z
N ASP A 1 -2.79 -12.24 -8.78
CA ASP A 1 -2.48 -12.51 -7.37
C ASP A 1 -2.25 -14.00 -7.13
N LEU A 2 -1.50 -14.32 -6.10
CA LEU A 2 -1.24 -15.69 -5.67
C LEU A 2 -2.44 -16.24 -4.90
N THR A 3 -3.40 -16.86 -5.62
CA THR A 3 -4.68 -17.30 -5.03
C THR A 3 -4.56 -18.56 -4.15
N SER A 4 -3.48 -19.34 -4.29
CA SER A 4 -3.23 -20.56 -3.50
C SER A 4 -2.83 -20.28 -2.04
N ASP A 5 -2.21 -19.14 -1.77
CA ASP A 5 -1.57 -18.81 -0.49
C ASP A 5 -2.17 -17.57 0.18
N LEU A 6 -3.49 -17.39 0.03
CA LEU A 6 -4.19 -16.30 0.71
C LEU A 6 -4.05 -16.45 2.24
N PRO A 7 -3.61 -15.42 2.95
CA PRO A 7 -3.50 -15.48 4.41
C PRO A 7 -4.86 -15.67 5.09
N ALA A 8 -4.88 -16.21 6.29
CA ALA A 8 -6.12 -16.45 7.05
C ALA A 8 -6.94 -15.17 7.32
N SER A 9 -6.27 -14.03 7.35
CA SER A 9 -6.88 -12.69 7.46
C SER A 9 -7.59 -12.20 6.19
N HIS A 10 -7.37 -12.88 5.05
CA HIS A 10 -7.94 -12.47 3.77
C HIS A 10 -9.41 -12.88 3.65
N PRO A 11 -10.34 -12.00 3.23
CA PRO A 11 -11.78 -12.33 3.13
C PRO A 11 -12.09 -13.56 2.28
N ASN A 12 -11.28 -13.81 1.26
CA ASN A 12 -11.45 -14.93 0.34
C ASN A 12 -10.55 -16.14 0.65
N HIS A 13 -10.00 -16.23 1.87
CA HIS A 13 -9.08 -17.31 2.26
C HIS A 13 -9.64 -18.70 1.97
N VAL A 14 -10.86 -18.98 2.42
CA VAL A 14 -11.52 -20.30 2.23
C VAL A 14 -11.75 -20.59 0.74
N PHE A 15 -12.16 -19.62 -0.04
CA PHE A 15 -12.33 -19.76 -1.50
C PHE A 15 -10.99 -20.01 -2.19
N GLY A 16 -9.96 -19.25 -1.85
CA GLY A 16 -8.61 -19.40 -2.38
C GLY A 16 -8.07 -20.82 -2.19
N GLN A 17 -8.20 -21.36 -0.98
CA GLN A 17 -7.76 -22.72 -0.66
C GLN A 17 -8.53 -23.81 -1.40
N ARG A 18 -9.84 -23.67 -1.59
CA ARG A 18 -10.70 -24.72 -2.16
C ARG A 18 -10.74 -24.69 -3.69
N GLU A 19 -10.87 -23.54 -4.28
CA GLU A 19 -11.18 -23.40 -5.69
C GLU A 19 -10.24 -22.46 -6.45
N GLY A 20 -9.67 -21.45 -5.79
CA GLY A 20 -8.91 -20.39 -6.44
C GLY A 20 -7.71 -20.91 -7.21
N HIS A 21 -6.92 -21.80 -6.61
CA HIS A 21 -5.78 -22.41 -7.27
C HIS A 21 -6.19 -23.26 -8.47
N THR A 22 -7.17 -24.16 -8.30
CA THR A 22 -7.65 -25.03 -9.38
C THR A 22 -8.14 -24.22 -10.59
N ARG A 23 -8.94 -23.18 -10.34
CA ARG A 23 -9.43 -22.31 -11.42
C ARG A 23 -8.31 -21.54 -12.11
N THR A 24 -7.31 -21.09 -11.35
CA THR A 24 -6.13 -20.43 -11.92
C THR A 24 -5.36 -21.38 -12.82
N MET A 25 -5.12 -22.63 -12.40
CA MET A 25 -4.41 -23.62 -13.22
C MET A 25 -5.20 -23.94 -14.50
N GLN A 26 -6.50 -24.14 -14.42
CA GLN A 26 -7.36 -24.35 -15.59
C GLN A 26 -7.31 -23.17 -16.57
N ALA A 27 -7.28 -21.94 -16.07
CA ALA A 27 -7.16 -20.76 -16.92
C ALA A 27 -5.78 -20.69 -17.60
N LEU A 28 -4.71 -21.07 -16.91
CA LEU A 28 -3.35 -21.12 -17.48
C LEU A 28 -3.24 -22.17 -18.60
N GLU A 29 -3.87 -23.34 -18.46
CA GLU A 29 -3.89 -24.37 -19.49
C GLU A 29 -4.53 -23.89 -20.81
N LEU A 30 -5.45 -22.92 -20.72
CA LEU A 30 -6.14 -22.32 -21.87
C LEU A 30 -5.43 -21.06 -22.40
N SER A 31 -4.33 -20.67 -21.80
CA SER A 31 -3.64 -19.41 -22.11
C SER A 31 -2.31 -19.64 -22.80
N ASP A 32 -2.06 -18.96 -23.93
CA ASP A 32 -0.76 -18.99 -24.61
C ASP A 32 0.31 -18.18 -23.88
N ARG A 33 -0.12 -17.15 -23.11
CA ARG A 33 0.76 -16.21 -22.44
C ARG A 33 0.17 -15.73 -21.13
N LEU A 34 1.05 -15.52 -20.14
CA LEU A 34 0.74 -14.91 -18.86
C LEU A 34 1.42 -13.55 -18.73
N ILE A 35 0.67 -12.52 -18.35
CA ILE A 35 1.22 -11.21 -17.99
C ILE A 35 1.10 -11.08 -16.46
N VAL A 36 2.23 -10.75 -15.80
CA VAL A 36 2.31 -10.58 -14.35
C VAL A 36 2.94 -9.23 -14.00
N SER A 37 2.61 -8.70 -12.85
CA SER A 37 3.10 -7.40 -12.41
C SER A 37 4.40 -7.45 -11.57
N THR A 38 4.80 -8.64 -11.11
CA THR A 38 5.95 -8.78 -10.21
C THR A 38 6.79 -10.02 -10.55
N GLN A 39 8.09 -9.94 -10.25
CA GLN A 39 8.99 -11.07 -10.47
C GLN A 39 8.59 -12.32 -9.65
N PRO A 40 8.20 -12.21 -8.35
CA PRO A 40 7.73 -13.37 -7.61
C PRO A 40 6.53 -14.09 -8.23
N LEU A 41 5.61 -13.35 -8.87
CA LEU A 41 4.52 -13.98 -9.64
C LEU A 41 5.06 -14.71 -10.88
N ALA A 42 6.01 -14.11 -11.59
CA ALA A 42 6.64 -14.76 -12.74
C ALA A 42 7.33 -16.07 -12.33
N ASP A 43 8.10 -16.04 -11.26
CA ASP A 43 8.84 -17.20 -10.74
C ASP A 43 7.87 -18.29 -10.27
N TYR A 44 6.79 -17.92 -9.58
CA TYR A 44 5.77 -18.87 -9.12
C TYR A 44 5.06 -19.59 -10.29
N TYR A 45 4.73 -18.84 -11.36
CA TYR A 45 4.00 -19.42 -12.50
C TYR A 45 4.90 -20.01 -13.59
N ALA A 46 6.21 -19.86 -13.50
CA ALA A 46 7.17 -20.40 -14.49
C ALA A 46 7.02 -21.91 -14.77
N PRO A 47 6.71 -22.78 -13.79
CA PRO A 47 6.46 -24.20 -14.07
C PRO A 47 5.19 -24.48 -14.89
N TYR A 48 4.25 -23.55 -14.90
CA TYR A 48 2.91 -23.75 -15.45
C TYR A 48 2.67 -22.99 -16.77
N CYS A 49 3.49 -22.00 -17.10
CA CYS A 49 3.36 -21.21 -18.33
C CYS A 49 4.74 -20.89 -18.91
N ARG A 50 4.93 -21.16 -20.22
CA ARG A 50 6.23 -20.97 -20.91
C ARG A 50 6.49 -19.52 -21.34
N ASP A 51 5.45 -18.77 -21.68
CA ASP A 51 5.57 -17.37 -22.12
C ASP A 51 5.02 -16.45 -21.03
N ILE A 52 5.88 -16.02 -20.11
CA ILE A 52 5.54 -15.08 -19.06
C ILE A 52 6.16 -13.72 -19.37
N ARG A 53 5.34 -12.67 -19.28
CA ARG A 53 5.75 -11.28 -19.47
C ARG A 53 5.60 -10.50 -18.17
N LEU A 54 6.69 -9.92 -17.72
CA LEU A 54 6.69 -9.02 -16.58
C LEU A 54 6.34 -7.61 -17.05
N VAL A 55 5.18 -7.11 -16.60
CA VAL A 55 4.72 -5.74 -16.87
C VAL A 55 4.39 -5.10 -15.50
N PRO A 56 5.30 -4.34 -14.91
CA PRO A 56 5.08 -3.66 -13.64
C PRO A 56 3.86 -2.75 -13.69
N ASN A 57 3.19 -2.58 -12.55
CA ASN A 57 2.15 -1.57 -12.42
C ASN A 57 2.73 -0.17 -12.62
N SER A 58 1.98 0.68 -13.29
CA SER A 58 2.29 2.09 -13.50
C SER A 58 1.05 2.93 -13.25
N LEU A 59 1.21 4.23 -13.09
CA LEU A 59 0.12 5.15 -12.91
C LEU A 59 -0.19 5.88 -14.22
N ASP A 60 -1.48 5.99 -14.55
CA ASP A 60 -1.94 6.77 -15.69
C ASP A 60 -1.81 8.26 -15.41
N PRO A 61 -0.98 9.01 -16.16
CA PRO A 61 -0.76 10.43 -15.95
C PRO A 61 -2.04 11.27 -16.11
N GLN A 62 -3.03 10.80 -16.84
CA GLN A 62 -4.32 11.48 -16.96
C GLN A 62 -5.02 11.64 -15.60
N TYR A 63 -4.88 10.65 -14.72
CA TYR A 63 -5.54 10.65 -13.42
C TYR A 63 -4.59 11.05 -12.27
N TRP A 64 -3.30 10.77 -12.40
CA TRP A 64 -2.32 10.94 -11.34
C TRP A 64 -1.33 12.08 -11.55
N GLY A 65 -1.10 12.48 -12.81
CA GLY A 65 -0.04 13.44 -13.16
C GLY A 65 -0.32 14.90 -12.78
N GLN A 66 -1.56 15.23 -12.37
CA GLN A 66 -1.94 16.61 -12.00
C GLN A 66 -2.38 16.72 -10.53
N LEU A 67 -2.19 15.67 -9.75
CA LEU A 67 -2.55 15.71 -8.34
C LEU A 67 -1.57 16.61 -7.59
N GLN A 68 -2.11 17.64 -6.97
CA GLN A 68 -1.32 18.54 -6.14
C GLN A 68 -1.84 18.47 -4.70
N ARG A 69 -0.91 18.30 -3.78
CA ARG A 69 -1.20 18.47 -2.38
C ARG A 69 -1.39 19.96 -2.09
N THR A 70 -2.48 20.32 -1.45
CA THR A 70 -2.69 21.67 -0.90
C THR A 70 -2.75 21.57 0.61
N PRO A 71 -1.59 21.59 1.31
CA PRO A 71 -1.56 21.45 2.75
C PRO A 71 -2.37 22.55 3.43
N GLN A 72 -3.26 22.17 4.32
CA GLN A 72 -4.02 23.13 5.12
C GLN A 72 -3.36 23.31 6.50
N PRO A 73 -3.29 24.54 7.04
CA PRO A 73 -2.86 24.77 8.41
C PRO A 73 -3.74 23.99 9.39
N ARG A 74 -3.13 23.26 10.31
CA ARG A 74 -3.85 22.44 11.29
C ARG A 74 -3.03 22.28 12.59
N GLU A 75 -3.73 21.98 13.66
CA GLU A 75 -3.10 21.78 14.97
C GLU A 75 -2.39 20.43 15.07
N ARG A 76 -2.96 19.39 14.44
CA ARG A 76 -2.42 18.03 14.44
C ARG A 76 -2.13 17.56 13.02
N LEU A 77 -1.04 16.82 12.86
CA LEU A 77 -0.71 16.20 11.57
C LEU A 77 -1.70 15.06 11.26
N ARG A 78 -1.99 14.90 9.98
CA ARG A 78 -2.82 13.82 9.46
C ARG A 78 -1.93 12.66 9.06
N VAL A 79 -2.09 11.54 9.75
CA VAL A 79 -1.44 10.28 9.39
C VAL A 79 -2.49 9.32 8.88
N GLY A 80 -2.26 8.65 7.76
CA GLY A 80 -3.36 7.86 7.24
C GLY A 80 -3.00 6.70 6.35
N TRP A 81 -4.06 5.98 6.00
CA TRP A 81 -4.03 4.78 5.18
C TRP A 81 -5.26 4.71 4.28
N ALA A 82 -5.09 4.14 3.09
CA ALA A 82 -6.20 3.83 2.19
C ALA A 82 -6.09 2.41 1.66
N GLY A 83 -7.18 1.65 1.62
CA GLY A 83 -7.18 0.29 1.10
C GLY A 83 -8.48 -0.46 1.33
N ALA A 84 -8.57 -1.67 0.79
CA ALA A 84 -9.76 -2.51 0.84
C ALA A 84 -9.63 -3.64 1.88
N ALA A 85 -10.71 -4.41 2.05
CA ALA A 85 -10.85 -5.41 3.12
C ALA A 85 -9.79 -6.52 3.10
N GLN A 86 -9.14 -6.79 1.97
CA GLN A 86 -8.04 -7.75 1.88
C GLN A 86 -6.79 -7.37 2.70
N HIS A 87 -6.73 -6.13 3.20
CA HIS A 87 -5.65 -5.62 4.04
C HIS A 87 -5.95 -5.68 5.54
N LEU A 88 -6.95 -6.44 5.97
CA LEU A 88 -7.31 -6.55 7.39
C LEU A 88 -6.13 -7.03 8.25
N GLY A 89 -5.41 -8.06 7.81
CA GLY A 89 -4.22 -8.56 8.50
C GLY A 89 -3.10 -7.53 8.57
N ASP A 90 -2.88 -6.82 7.46
CA ASP A 90 -1.87 -5.78 7.37
C ASP A 90 -2.12 -4.65 8.37
N LEU A 91 -3.38 -4.23 8.56
CA LEU A 91 -3.72 -3.19 9.54
C LEU A 91 -3.58 -3.63 10.99
N ARG A 92 -3.70 -4.92 11.29
CA ARG A 92 -3.46 -5.46 12.64
C ARG A 92 -2.02 -5.29 13.10
N LEU A 93 -1.04 -5.27 12.18
CA LEU A 93 0.36 -5.01 12.50
C LEU A 93 0.57 -3.64 13.18
N VAL A 94 -0.26 -2.68 12.83
CA VAL A 94 -0.13 -1.29 13.31
C VAL A 94 -1.23 -0.90 14.31
N GLU A 95 -2.03 -1.84 14.79
CA GLU A 95 -3.13 -1.56 15.72
C GLU A 95 -2.65 -0.81 16.96
N ARG A 96 -1.63 -1.34 17.65
CA ARG A 96 -1.07 -0.70 18.84
C ARG A 96 -0.36 0.61 18.54
N VAL A 97 0.21 0.74 17.33
CA VAL A 97 0.83 2.00 16.87
C VAL A 97 -0.22 3.10 16.72
N VAL A 98 -1.36 2.77 16.10
CA VAL A 98 -2.49 3.71 15.97
C VAL A 98 -3.00 4.15 17.33
N GLN A 99 -3.18 3.21 18.25
CA GLN A 99 -3.61 3.48 19.63
C GLN A 99 -2.60 4.39 20.35
N ALA A 100 -1.31 4.06 20.28
CA ALA A 100 -0.25 4.78 20.99
C ALA A 100 -0.07 6.23 20.51
N LEU A 101 -0.40 6.53 19.25
CA LEU A 101 -0.23 7.86 18.65
C LEU A 101 -1.55 8.62 18.49
N ALA A 102 -2.67 8.10 18.99
CA ALA A 102 -4.00 8.71 18.80
C ALA A 102 -4.12 10.14 19.35
N ASP A 103 -3.36 10.47 20.41
CA ASP A 103 -3.33 11.82 20.98
C ASP A 103 -2.30 12.74 20.31
N GLU A 104 -1.41 12.20 19.48
CA GLU A 104 -0.35 12.97 18.80
C GLU A 104 -0.73 13.39 17.38
N VAL A 105 -1.60 12.64 16.71
CA VAL A 105 -1.98 12.85 15.30
C VAL A 105 -3.47 12.66 15.07
N ASP A 106 -3.97 13.17 13.95
CA ASP A 106 -5.29 12.83 13.43
C ASP A 106 -5.18 11.66 12.45
N TRP A 107 -5.67 10.49 12.86
CA TRP A 107 -5.71 9.33 11.98
C TRP A 107 -6.83 9.43 10.96
N VAL A 108 -6.49 9.23 9.68
CA VAL A 108 -7.42 9.33 8.54
C VAL A 108 -7.37 8.04 7.73
N PHE A 109 -8.49 7.32 7.67
CA PHE A 109 -8.57 6.06 6.94
C PHE A 109 -9.57 6.14 5.80
N MET A 110 -9.27 5.44 4.71
CA MET A 110 -10.16 5.34 3.55
C MET A 110 -10.33 3.88 3.10
N GLY A 111 -11.57 3.52 2.76
CA GLY A 111 -11.95 2.22 2.22
C GLY A 111 -12.34 1.22 3.31
N MET A 112 -11.40 0.80 4.14
CA MET A 112 -11.64 -0.13 5.23
C MET A 112 -11.03 0.37 6.54
N CYS A 113 -11.66 0.03 7.66
CA CYS A 113 -11.14 0.25 9.00
C CYS A 113 -11.60 -0.90 9.89
N PRO A 114 -10.69 -1.63 10.56
CA PRO A 114 -11.06 -2.60 11.58
C PRO A 114 -11.86 -1.94 12.71
N ASP A 115 -12.83 -2.67 13.27
CA ASP A 115 -13.69 -2.13 14.33
C ASP A 115 -12.88 -1.72 15.57
N GLU A 116 -11.80 -2.44 15.86
CA GLU A 116 -10.88 -2.19 16.97
C GLU A 116 -10.15 -0.84 16.83
N LEU A 117 -9.94 -0.37 15.59
CA LEU A 117 -9.29 0.90 15.32
C LEU A 117 -10.25 2.09 15.24
N ARG A 118 -11.54 1.84 15.01
CA ARG A 118 -12.55 2.90 14.85
C ARG A 118 -12.53 3.98 15.94
N PRO A 119 -12.37 3.66 17.23
CA PRO A 119 -12.33 4.68 18.28
C PRO A 119 -11.18 5.69 18.17
N TYR A 120 -10.10 5.32 17.47
CA TYR A 120 -8.88 6.12 17.33
C TYR A 120 -8.80 6.89 16.00
N ILE A 121 -9.73 6.60 15.06
CA ILE A 121 -9.74 7.22 13.74
C ILE A 121 -10.56 8.51 13.76
N LYS A 122 -9.90 9.63 13.46
CA LYS A 122 -10.54 10.95 13.40
C LYS A 122 -11.47 11.09 12.21
N GLU A 123 -11.05 10.61 11.04
CA GLU A 123 -11.82 10.65 9.82
C GLU A 123 -11.80 9.31 9.10
N PHE A 124 -12.96 8.86 8.68
CA PHE A 124 -13.11 7.69 7.84
C PHE A 124 -13.87 8.03 6.56
N HIS A 125 -13.28 7.61 5.43
CA HIS A 125 -13.86 7.78 4.11
C HIS A 125 -14.17 6.42 3.50
N GLY A 126 -15.37 6.27 2.93
CA GLY A 126 -15.78 5.06 2.22
C GLY A 126 -15.10 4.90 0.86
N PHE A 127 -15.43 3.81 0.18
CA PHE A 127 -15.00 3.56 -1.19
C PHE A 127 -15.63 4.57 -2.16
N VAL A 128 -14.86 4.88 -3.20
CA VAL A 128 -15.31 5.67 -4.35
C VAL A 128 -15.09 4.89 -5.65
N SER A 129 -15.59 5.39 -6.77
CA SER A 129 -15.31 4.78 -8.07
C SER A 129 -13.81 4.82 -8.40
N TYR A 130 -13.36 3.92 -9.28
CA TYR A 130 -11.96 3.89 -9.72
C TYR A 130 -11.51 5.23 -10.32
N LYS A 131 -12.38 5.91 -11.06
CA LYS A 131 -12.08 7.21 -11.68
C LYS A 131 -11.93 8.33 -10.66
N ASP A 132 -12.67 8.28 -9.58
CA ASP A 132 -12.65 9.29 -8.52
C ASP A 132 -11.57 9.01 -7.48
N TYR A 133 -11.01 7.80 -7.47
CA TYR A 133 -10.08 7.34 -6.45
C TYR A 133 -8.82 8.22 -6.32
N PRO A 134 -8.10 8.61 -7.40
CA PRO A 134 -6.91 9.44 -7.29
C PRO A 134 -7.21 10.79 -6.63
N ALA A 135 -8.24 11.49 -7.10
CA ALA A 135 -8.65 12.78 -6.54
C ALA A 135 -9.15 12.66 -5.09
N LYS A 136 -9.90 11.58 -4.78
CA LYS A 136 -10.36 11.32 -3.41
C LYS A 136 -9.20 11.00 -2.48
N LEU A 137 -8.23 10.19 -2.92
CA LEU A 137 -7.03 9.90 -2.15
C LEU A 137 -6.26 11.18 -1.85
N ALA A 138 -5.98 12.01 -2.86
CA ALA A 138 -5.30 13.29 -2.66
C ALA A 138 -6.05 14.22 -1.69
N SER A 139 -7.40 14.19 -1.71
CA SER A 139 -8.24 15.00 -0.82
C SER A 139 -8.17 14.60 0.66
N LEU A 140 -7.57 13.43 0.99
CA LEU A 140 -7.30 13.07 2.38
C LEU A 140 -6.26 14.02 3.00
N ASP A 141 -5.46 14.68 2.19
CA ASP A 141 -4.46 15.69 2.58
C ASP A 141 -3.59 15.22 3.77
N LEU A 142 -2.99 14.02 3.61
CA LEU A 142 -2.15 13.44 4.64
C LEU A 142 -0.79 14.16 4.73
N ASP A 143 -0.26 14.23 5.94
CA ASP A 143 1.11 14.67 6.20
C ASP A 143 2.10 13.50 6.17
N ILE A 144 1.61 12.31 6.53
CA ILE A 144 2.36 11.04 6.50
C ILE A 144 1.40 9.93 6.10
N ALA A 145 1.81 9.08 5.18
CA ALA A 145 1.08 7.87 4.85
C ALA A 145 1.74 6.62 5.47
N ILE A 146 0.93 5.63 5.83
CA ILE A 146 1.43 4.33 6.27
C ILE A 146 1.08 3.24 5.27
N ALA A 147 1.99 2.28 5.10
CA ALA A 147 1.80 1.11 4.24
C ALA A 147 2.21 -0.16 4.99
N PRO A 148 1.43 -0.60 5.99
CA PRO A 148 1.66 -1.89 6.63
C PRO A 148 1.37 -3.03 5.65
N LEU A 149 2.19 -4.08 5.70
CA LEU A 149 2.03 -5.27 4.89
C LEU A 149 2.63 -6.48 5.62
N GLU A 150 1.82 -7.53 5.85
CA GLU A 150 2.30 -8.78 6.46
C GLU A 150 3.37 -9.44 5.59
N ASN A 151 4.41 -9.98 6.21
CA ASN A 151 5.42 -10.76 5.52
C ASN A 151 4.95 -12.21 5.32
N ASN A 152 4.34 -12.47 4.17
CA ASN A 152 3.88 -13.80 3.76
C ASN A 152 4.00 -13.98 2.23
N PRO A 153 3.93 -15.22 1.71
CA PRO A 153 4.11 -15.50 0.27
C PRO A 153 3.11 -14.74 -0.63
N PHE A 154 1.86 -14.60 -0.20
CA PHE A 154 0.85 -13.85 -0.95
C PHE A 154 1.24 -12.37 -1.09
N ASN A 155 1.64 -11.75 0.00
CA ASN A 155 2.03 -10.34 0.00
C ASN A 155 3.38 -10.11 -0.72
N ALA A 156 4.30 -11.08 -0.67
CA ALA A 156 5.55 -11.01 -1.43
C ALA A 156 5.31 -10.95 -2.96
N CYS A 157 4.19 -11.48 -3.43
CA CYS A 157 3.78 -11.42 -4.84
C CYS A 157 3.09 -10.11 -5.24
N LYS A 158 2.71 -9.25 -4.28
CA LYS A 158 2.09 -7.95 -4.58
C LYS A 158 3.09 -6.98 -5.21
N SER A 159 2.56 -5.99 -5.91
CA SER A 159 3.36 -4.86 -6.40
C SER A 159 3.48 -3.76 -5.34
N ASN A 160 4.35 -2.82 -5.61
CA ASN A 160 4.55 -1.60 -4.82
C ASN A 160 3.52 -0.49 -5.11
N LEU A 161 2.38 -0.81 -5.71
CA LEU A 161 1.38 0.16 -6.18
C LEU A 161 1.03 1.22 -5.12
N ARG A 162 0.96 0.84 -3.85
CA ARG A 162 0.70 1.76 -2.73
C ARG A 162 1.73 2.88 -2.64
N LEU A 163 3.01 2.56 -2.85
CA LEU A 163 4.08 3.55 -2.85
C LEU A 163 3.99 4.47 -4.08
N LEU A 164 3.53 3.94 -5.22
CA LEU A 164 3.32 4.73 -6.43
C LEU A 164 2.21 5.76 -6.22
N GLU A 165 1.07 5.33 -5.67
CA GLU A 165 -0.08 6.19 -5.39
C GLU A 165 0.28 7.30 -4.39
N TYR A 166 0.94 6.96 -3.29
CA TYR A 166 1.34 7.94 -2.28
C TYR A 166 2.46 8.86 -2.78
N GLY A 167 3.40 8.32 -3.56
CA GLY A 167 4.46 9.08 -4.20
C GLY A 167 3.92 10.10 -5.23
N ALA A 168 2.92 9.73 -6.02
CA ALA A 168 2.29 10.64 -6.97
C ALA A 168 1.71 11.90 -6.28
N ILE A 169 1.25 11.77 -5.03
CA ILE A 169 0.73 12.88 -4.23
C ILE A 169 1.85 13.60 -3.45
N GLY A 170 3.04 12.99 -3.34
CA GLY A 170 4.17 13.55 -2.60
C GLY A 170 4.10 13.34 -1.09
N TRP A 171 3.45 12.28 -0.61
CA TRP A 171 3.43 11.96 0.81
C TRP A 171 4.66 11.15 1.22
N PRO A 172 5.34 11.48 2.34
CA PRO A 172 6.30 10.59 2.95
C PRO A 172 5.61 9.33 3.47
N VAL A 173 6.27 8.18 3.32
CA VAL A 173 5.68 6.88 3.66
C VAL A 173 6.52 6.15 4.70
N VAL A 174 5.84 5.65 5.76
CA VAL A 174 6.37 4.61 6.63
C VAL A 174 5.72 3.29 6.22
N CYS A 175 6.52 2.28 5.92
CA CYS A 175 6.02 0.98 5.42
C CYS A 175 6.71 -0.20 6.10
N SER A 176 6.10 -1.38 6.00
CA SER A 176 6.76 -2.64 6.39
C SER A 176 8.00 -2.88 5.55
N ASP A 177 9.07 -3.40 6.16
CA ASP A 177 10.28 -3.82 5.46
C ASP A 177 10.07 -5.20 4.81
N VAL A 178 9.37 -5.20 3.67
CA VAL A 178 9.00 -6.41 2.91
C VAL A 178 9.28 -6.22 1.41
N TYR A 179 9.43 -7.33 0.69
CA TYR A 179 9.87 -7.37 -0.69
C TYR A 179 9.17 -6.36 -1.63
N PRO A 180 7.82 -6.23 -1.67
CA PRO A 180 7.18 -5.28 -2.59
C PRO A 180 7.67 -3.84 -2.41
N PHE A 181 7.95 -3.44 -1.16
CA PHE A 181 8.36 -2.09 -0.82
C PHE A 181 9.87 -1.86 -0.88
N GLN A 182 10.66 -2.89 -1.23
CA GLN A 182 12.09 -2.80 -1.50
C GLN A 182 12.38 -2.68 -3.02
N THR A 183 11.40 -2.98 -3.86
CA THR A 183 11.57 -3.03 -5.32
C THR A 183 11.97 -1.66 -5.87
N MET A 184 13.06 -1.61 -6.64
CA MET A 184 13.64 -0.37 -7.20
C MET A 184 14.10 0.64 -6.14
N ASN A 185 14.32 0.18 -4.90
CA ASN A 185 14.88 0.98 -3.81
C ASN A 185 14.18 2.33 -3.59
N PRO A 186 12.86 2.34 -3.29
CA PRO A 186 12.10 3.57 -3.09
C PRO A 186 12.58 4.34 -1.84
N PRO A 187 12.58 5.67 -1.87
CA PRO A 187 12.99 6.49 -0.73
C PRO A 187 11.88 6.58 0.34
N VAL A 188 11.61 5.49 1.03
CA VAL A 188 10.60 5.35 2.09
C VAL A 188 11.26 5.00 3.43
N VAL A 189 10.52 5.11 4.53
CA VAL A 189 10.96 4.62 5.84
C VAL A 189 10.45 3.18 6.00
N ALA A 190 11.27 2.22 5.60
CA ALA A 190 10.98 0.81 5.81
C ALA A 190 11.29 0.41 7.27
N VAL A 191 10.34 -0.24 7.94
CA VAL A 191 10.48 -0.65 9.34
C VAL A 191 10.18 -2.14 9.51
N PRO A 192 10.89 -2.84 10.39
CA PRO A 192 10.60 -4.24 10.70
C PRO A 192 9.22 -4.37 11.38
N ASP A 193 8.70 -5.59 11.44
CA ASP A 193 7.48 -5.92 12.18
C ASP A 193 7.72 -5.79 13.69
N ASN A 194 7.75 -4.56 14.15
CA ASN A 194 8.02 -4.18 15.53
C ASN A 194 7.30 -2.86 15.87
N GLU A 195 6.41 -2.89 16.84
CA GLU A 195 5.62 -1.73 17.28
C GLU A 195 6.49 -0.49 17.56
N GLN A 196 7.58 -0.67 18.33
CA GLN A 196 8.44 0.44 18.72
C GLN A 196 9.17 1.07 17.52
N ALA A 197 9.52 0.25 16.52
CA ALA A 197 10.15 0.75 15.29
C ALA A 197 9.17 1.65 14.51
N TRP A 198 7.91 1.23 14.37
CA TRP A 198 6.85 2.03 13.75
C TRP A 198 6.61 3.35 14.48
N ILE A 199 6.46 3.30 15.82
CA ILE A 199 6.26 4.50 16.65
C ILE A 199 7.44 5.45 16.50
N THR A 200 8.67 4.96 16.55
CA THR A 200 9.88 5.78 16.42
C THR A 200 9.96 6.43 15.04
N ALA A 201 9.72 5.67 13.97
CA ALA A 201 9.74 6.18 12.59
C ALA A 201 8.68 7.27 12.39
N LEU A 202 7.45 7.05 12.85
CA LEU A 202 6.37 8.04 12.76
C LEU A 202 6.69 9.29 13.57
N ARG A 203 7.17 9.15 14.82
CA ARG A 203 7.54 10.31 15.66
C ARG A 203 8.69 11.14 15.07
N ASN A 204 9.64 10.51 14.37
CA ASN A 204 10.68 11.25 13.68
C ASN A 204 10.10 12.14 12.58
N LEU A 205 9.19 11.60 11.77
CA LEU A 205 8.49 12.38 10.76
C LEU A 205 7.52 13.41 11.35
N ILE A 206 6.86 13.12 12.46
CA ILE A 206 5.96 14.06 13.16
C ILE A 206 6.75 15.29 13.66
N LYS A 207 7.93 15.10 14.19
CA LYS A 207 8.75 16.15 14.79
C LYS A 207 9.52 17.01 13.78
N ASP A 208 9.84 16.45 12.60
CA ASP A 208 10.70 17.11 11.62
C ASP A 208 9.95 17.41 10.30
N PRO A 209 9.47 18.67 10.13
CA PRO A 209 8.82 19.10 8.89
C PRO A 209 9.73 19.03 7.66
N GLY A 210 11.03 19.31 7.84
CA GLY A 210 12.01 19.26 6.76
C GLY A 210 12.21 17.83 6.26
N LEU A 211 12.30 16.87 7.17
CA LEU A 211 12.39 15.46 6.84
C LEU A 211 11.14 14.97 6.09
N ARG A 212 9.93 15.35 6.54
CA ARG A 212 8.68 15.01 5.85
C ARG A 212 8.67 15.52 4.42
N GLN A 213 9.02 16.79 4.23
CA GLN A 213 9.05 17.42 2.91
C GLN A 213 10.08 16.74 2.00
N ALA A 214 11.29 16.53 2.49
CA ALA A 214 12.36 15.91 1.73
C ALA A 214 12.01 14.48 1.29
N GLN A 215 11.44 13.67 2.19
CA GLN A 215 11.04 12.30 1.85
C GLN A 215 9.85 12.25 0.90
N GLY A 216 8.85 13.10 1.10
CA GLY A 216 7.71 13.17 0.18
C GLY A 216 8.14 13.56 -1.22
N GLN A 217 9.02 14.57 -1.35
CA GLN A 217 9.57 14.98 -2.64
C GLN A 217 10.41 13.87 -3.28
N ALA A 218 11.29 13.23 -2.51
CA ALA A 218 12.11 12.15 -3.02
C ALA A 218 11.28 10.98 -3.55
N LEU A 219 10.19 10.59 -2.84
CA LEU A 219 9.29 9.53 -3.29
C LEU A 219 8.50 9.94 -4.53
N HIS A 220 8.09 11.20 -4.62
CA HIS A 220 7.45 11.74 -5.81
C HIS A 220 8.38 11.67 -7.04
N ASP A 221 9.61 12.15 -6.92
CA ASP A 221 10.59 12.14 -8.01
C ASP A 221 10.92 10.72 -8.45
N TRP A 222 11.09 9.79 -7.48
CA TRP A 222 11.30 8.38 -7.76
C TRP A 222 10.13 7.76 -8.53
N GLN A 223 8.89 8.05 -8.12
CA GLN A 223 7.69 7.56 -8.80
C GLN A 223 7.58 8.12 -10.23
N GLN A 224 7.82 9.42 -10.42
CA GLN A 224 7.83 10.06 -11.74
C GLN A 224 8.88 9.44 -12.68
N GLN A 225 10.08 9.17 -12.16
CA GLN A 225 11.18 8.62 -12.94
C GLN A 225 10.95 7.18 -13.39
N HIS A 226 10.28 6.36 -12.58
CA HIS A 226 10.24 4.92 -12.80
C HIS A 226 8.88 4.36 -13.19
N TYR A 227 7.77 5.05 -12.90
CA TYR A 227 6.42 4.46 -12.95
C TYR A 227 5.34 5.37 -13.55
N LEU A 228 5.68 6.52 -14.10
CA LEU A 228 4.75 7.31 -14.90
C LEU A 228 4.82 6.81 -16.35
N LEU A 229 3.65 6.52 -16.96
CA LEU A 229 3.55 6.09 -18.36
C LEU A 229 3.64 7.27 -19.33
#